data_fdaacbcdf41631c4519102631e38a044
#
_entry.id   fdaacbcdf41631c4519102631e38a044
#
_cell.length_a   1.000
_cell.length_b   1.000
_cell.length_c   1.000
_cell.angle_alpha   90.00
_cell.angle_beta   90.00
_cell.angle_gamma   90.00
#
_symmetry.space_group_name_H-M   'P 1'
#
loop_
_entity.id
_entity.type
_entity.pdbx_description
1 polymer ?
#
loop_
_entity_poly.entity_id
_entity_poly.type
_entity_poly.pdbx_seq_one_letter_code
_entity_poly.pdbx_strand_id
1 'polypeptide(L)'
;MNYTQRPKSRRTAGYKAPKTEKPAPKGETKTDAGEKDEKPARKKQNIFMKLRNAIFPVKGDSVTESVRKIVFDIAVVALVITGGSLLADVFDRWYQVNIVDAKVEEAYDPEVETIEGVVNLSDEKKEEILNEKPSILPSFMELYAQNSDIVGWISVGEADDYVINLPVMQSEDNDYYLTRNFERKETKSGAVFADFRNSFENGNLSANTVLYGHNIWDQNLGGSGMFAKLTRYYDATINGDYDNRLDFYKKNPTVTFNTLYEKSEWKVFACVLFNTQEEYGVVYPYTQVHDFDTKEAFNSYILDIMDRSVLWTDVDLTYGDEILTLSTCYYPFGKKVDTRCAVFARKVRDGESAEVDVSKAQINKNPLKFTYQANVEGGEWKGRTWDTSKLLSY
;
A
#
# COMPACT_ATOMS: atom_id res chain seq x y z
N MET A 1 15.88 -37.28 -21.12
CA MET A 1 16.88 -38.31 -20.70
C MET A 1 17.55 -37.82 -19.43
N ASN A 2 17.59 -38.73 -18.46
CA ASN A 2 18.24 -38.66 -17.16
C ASN A 2 17.57 -37.94 -16.00
N TYR A 3 16.76 -38.73 -15.31
CA TYR A 3 16.40 -38.63 -13.89
C TYR A 3 17.63 -38.87 -13.00
N THR A 4 17.80 -38.08 -11.95
CA THR A 4 18.62 -38.49 -10.80
C THR A 4 17.78 -38.46 -9.52
N GLN A 5 17.71 -39.62 -8.90
CA GLN A 5 16.94 -40.00 -7.72
C GLN A 5 17.57 -39.46 -6.42
N ARG A 6 16.74 -39.11 -5.45
CA ARG A 6 17.13 -38.91 -4.04
C ARG A 6 17.28 -40.26 -3.31
N PRO A 7 18.25 -40.38 -2.40
CA PRO A 7 18.37 -41.59 -1.55
C PRO A 7 17.46 -41.52 -0.32
N LYS A 8 16.87 -42.66 0.00
CA LYS A 8 16.05 -42.95 1.19
C LYS A 8 16.93 -43.06 2.43
N SER A 9 16.58 -42.42 3.53
CA SER A 9 17.21 -42.64 4.84
C SER A 9 16.69 -43.91 5.51
N ARG A 10 17.62 -44.70 6.05
CA ARG A 10 17.41 -45.96 6.80
C ARG A 10 16.88 -45.67 8.22
N ARG A 11 15.85 -46.41 8.62
CA ARG A 11 15.45 -46.64 10.02
C ARG A 11 16.52 -47.43 10.75
N THR A 12 16.95 -46.99 11.92
CA THR A 12 17.68 -47.81 12.88
C THR A 12 16.78 -48.18 14.07
N ALA A 13 16.93 -49.43 14.46
CA ALA A 13 16.10 -50.16 15.41
C ALA A 13 16.38 -49.78 16.86
N GLY A 14 15.37 -50.02 17.70
CA GLY A 14 15.36 -49.72 19.12
C GLY A 14 16.31 -50.54 19.99
N TYR A 15 16.74 -49.92 21.06
CA TYR A 15 17.46 -50.57 22.15
C TYR A 15 16.53 -50.63 23.39
N LYS A 16 16.25 -51.88 23.87
CA LYS A 16 15.55 -52.16 25.14
C LYS A 16 16.59 -52.24 26.25
N ALA A 17 16.40 -51.47 27.34
CA ALA A 17 17.15 -51.65 28.59
C ALA A 17 16.47 -52.69 29.51
N PRO A 18 17.24 -53.41 30.34
CA PRO A 18 16.75 -54.56 31.14
C PRO A 18 16.10 -54.13 32.45
N LYS A 19 15.12 -54.94 32.87
CA LYS A 19 14.46 -54.88 34.17
C LYS A 19 15.39 -55.36 35.29
N THR A 20 15.46 -54.62 36.41
CA THR A 20 16.03 -55.14 37.64
C THR A 20 14.93 -55.40 38.67
N GLU A 21 15.00 -56.58 39.26
CA GLU A 21 14.07 -57.20 40.22
C GLU A 21 14.13 -56.53 41.62
N LYS A 22 12.99 -56.61 42.33
CA LYS A 22 12.85 -56.32 43.74
C LYS A 22 13.32 -57.46 44.61
N PRO A 23 13.90 -57.25 45.77
CA PRO A 23 13.83 -58.24 46.89
C PRO A 23 12.77 -57.89 47.91
N ALA A 24 12.12 -58.94 48.46
CA ALA A 24 11.04 -58.94 49.42
C ALA A 24 11.56 -58.93 50.88
N PRO A 25 10.65 -58.89 51.89
CA PRO A 25 10.93 -58.24 53.16
C PRO A 25 11.30 -59.22 54.27
N LYS A 26 11.93 -58.73 55.33
CA LYS A 26 12.04 -59.45 56.61
C LYS A 26 11.94 -58.48 57.81
N GLY A 27 11.00 -58.82 58.68
CA GLY A 27 11.17 -58.95 60.13
C GLY A 27 10.76 -57.78 61.00
N GLU A 28 9.69 -58.03 61.68
CA GLU A 28 9.16 -57.26 62.83
C GLU A 28 10.14 -57.16 64.00
N THR A 29 10.17 -55.97 64.65
CA THR A 29 10.24 -55.91 66.11
C THR A 29 9.56 -54.63 66.59
N LYS A 30 8.61 -54.85 67.54
CA LYS A 30 7.91 -53.81 68.33
C LYS A 30 8.86 -53.24 69.36
N THR A 31 8.76 -51.94 69.63
CA THR A 31 8.69 -51.28 70.96
C THR A 31 8.56 -49.78 70.77
N ASP A 32 7.53 -49.30 71.29
CA ASP A 32 7.31 -48.35 72.34
C ASP A 32 7.05 -46.89 72.05
N ALA A 33 6.14 -46.36 72.79
CA ALA A 33 5.46 -45.08 72.69
C ALA A 33 6.39 -43.85 72.67
N GLY A 34 6.11 -42.95 71.73
CA GLY A 34 6.66 -41.63 71.67
C GLY A 34 5.64 -40.66 71.05
N GLU A 35 5.37 -39.68 71.76
CA GLU A 35 4.48 -38.52 71.65
C GLU A 35 4.29 -38.07 70.19
N LYS A 36 3.03 -37.97 69.70
CA LYS A 36 2.69 -37.43 68.41
C LYS A 36 2.70 -35.91 68.46
N ASP A 37 3.80 -35.30 68.03
CA ASP A 37 3.82 -33.93 67.55
C ASP A 37 3.06 -33.85 66.23
N GLU A 38 1.83 -33.43 66.23
CA GLU A 38 1.05 -33.07 65.06
C GLU A 38 1.64 -31.84 64.40
N LYS A 39 2.48 -32.04 63.39
CA LYS A 39 2.85 -30.97 62.47
C LYS A 39 1.58 -30.51 61.75
N PRO A 40 1.23 -29.21 61.77
CA PRO A 40 0.05 -28.71 61.10
C PRO A 40 0.11 -29.02 59.59
N ALA A 41 -0.94 -29.68 59.08
CA ALA A 41 -1.09 -29.99 57.68
C ALA A 41 -0.90 -28.74 56.81
N ARG A 42 0.21 -28.65 56.07
CA ARG A 42 0.44 -27.60 55.06
C ARG A 42 -0.73 -27.66 54.07
N LYS A 43 -1.71 -26.73 54.18
CA LYS A 43 -2.73 -26.51 53.18
C LYS A 43 -2.02 -26.29 51.83
N LYS A 44 -2.23 -27.20 50.86
CA LYS A 44 -1.76 -27.03 49.47
C LYS A 44 -2.38 -25.74 48.97
N GLN A 45 -1.60 -24.65 48.95
CA GLN A 45 -2.03 -23.38 48.33
C GLN A 45 -2.32 -23.66 46.86
N ASN A 46 -3.50 -23.25 46.41
CA ASN A 46 -3.92 -23.37 45.01
C ASN A 46 -2.87 -22.67 44.13
N ILE A 47 -2.44 -23.31 43.06
CA ILE A 47 -1.45 -22.79 42.12
C ILE A 47 -1.82 -21.37 41.63
N PHE A 48 -3.11 -21.12 41.43
CA PHE A 48 -3.64 -19.79 41.11
C PHE A 48 -3.34 -18.73 42.16
N MET A 49 -3.47 -19.06 43.47
CA MET A 49 -3.15 -18.09 44.54
C MET A 49 -1.64 -17.81 44.61
N LYS A 50 -0.80 -18.83 44.35
CA LYS A 50 0.66 -18.62 44.30
C LYS A 50 1.05 -17.71 43.15
N LEU A 51 0.46 -17.94 41.95
CA LEU A 51 0.71 -17.11 40.77
C LEU A 51 0.25 -15.67 41.01
N ARG A 52 -0.97 -15.46 41.52
CA ARG A 52 -1.49 -14.14 41.89
C ARG A 52 -0.57 -13.41 42.83
N ASN A 53 -0.10 -14.07 43.89
CA ASN A 53 0.74 -13.46 44.93
C ASN A 53 2.16 -13.19 44.46
N ALA A 54 2.63 -13.88 43.39
CA ALA A 54 3.91 -13.62 42.74
C ALA A 54 3.86 -12.39 41.85
N ILE A 55 2.71 -12.13 41.23
CA ILE A 55 2.48 -11.05 40.27
C ILE A 55 2.00 -9.78 40.98
N PHE A 56 0.91 -9.84 41.73
CA PHE A 56 0.28 -8.67 42.34
C PHE A 56 0.79 -8.40 43.75
N PRO A 57 0.86 -7.11 44.19
CA PRO A 57 1.15 -6.77 45.57
C PRO A 57 0.16 -7.42 46.58
N VAL A 58 0.66 -8.00 47.66
CA VAL A 58 -0.13 -8.62 48.69
C VAL A 58 0.24 -8.08 50.08
N LYS A 59 -0.71 -8.18 51.04
CA LYS A 59 -0.47 -7.76 52.41
C LYS A 59 0.65 -8.61 53.03
N GLY A 60 1.76 -7.95 53.37
CA GLY A 60 2.98 -8.59 53.91
C GLY A 60 4.19 -8.48 53.03
N ASP A 61 4.05 -7.97 51.78
CA ASP A 61 5.19 -7.62 50.94
C ASP A 61 5.95 -6.43 51.53
N SER A 62 7.25 -6.40 51.36
CA SER A 62 8.05 -5.21 51.64
C SER A 62 7.72 -4.09 50.63
N VAL A 63 8.04 -2.85 50.97
CA VAL A 63 7.85 -1.70 50.05
C VAL A 63 8.55 -1.95 48.71
N THR A 64 9.81 -2.42 48.74
CA THR A 64 10.58 -2.74 47.54
C THR A 64 9.93 -3.82 46.68
N GLU A 65 9.39 -4.87 47.32
CA GLU A 65 8.70 -5.97 46.59
C GLU A 65 7.37 -5.50 46.01
N SER A 66 6.60 -4.68 46.73
CA SER A 66 5.38 -4.07 46.19
C SER A 66 5.66 -3.16 45.00
N VAL A 67 6.68 -2.30 45.07
CA VAL A 67 7.09 -1.44 43.97
C VAL A 67 7.50 -2.28 42.76
N ARG A 68 8.33 -3.33 42.95
CA ARG A 68 8.74 -4.23 41.87
C ARG A 68 7.53 -4.86 41.15
N LYS A 69 6.55 -5.35 41.90
CA LYS A 69 5.32 -5.96 41.33
C LYS A 69 4.48 -4.94 40.58
N ILE A 70 4.30 -3.73 41.14
CA ILE A 70 3.56 -2.65 40.45
C ILE A 70 4.24 -2.26 39.14
N VAL A 71 5.56 -2.09 39.14
CA VAL A 71 6.30 -1.78 37.92
C VAL A 71 6.19 -2.89 36.88
N PHE A 72 6.25 -4.16 37.30
CA PHE A 72 6.05 -5.31 36.44
C PHE A 72 4.61 -5.35 35.86
N ASP A 73 3.58 -5.12 36.68
CA ASP A 73 2.19 -5.10 36.25
C ASP A 73 1.95 -3.97 35.22
N ILE A 74 2.49 -2.78 35.46
CA ILE A 74 2.42 -1.66 34.51
C ILE A 74 3.10 -2.04 33.18
N ALA A 75 4.27 -2.68 33.25
CA ALA A 75 5.00 -3.12 32.05
C ALA A 75 4.22 -4.18 31.26
N VAL A 76 3.57 -5.14 31.95
CA VAL A 76 2.73 -6.16 31.32
C VAL A 76 1.50 -5.53 30.67
N VAL A 77 0.82 -4.60 31.37
CA VAL A 77 -0.34 -3.87 30.79
C VAL A 77 0.08 -3.07 29.55
N ALA A 78 1.19 -2.35 29.64
CA ALA A 78 1.73 -1.61 28.49
C ALA A 78 2.05 -2.55 27.31
N LEU A 79 2.68 -3.71 27.59
CA LEU A 79 2.98 -4.72 26.56
C LEU A 79 1.72 -5.29 25.90
N VAL A 80 0.66 -5.56 26.70
CA VAL A 80 -0.61 -6.08 26.18
C VAL A 80 -1.32 -5.03 25.32
N ILE A 81 -1.34 -3.76 25.76
CA ILE A 81 -1.93 -2.67 24.99
C ILE A 81 -1.17 -2.45 23.67
N THR A 82 0.15 -2.31 23.73
CA THR A 82 0.97 -2.08 22.52
C THR A 82 0.98 -3.28 21.59
N GLY A 83 1.10 -4.50 22.12
CA GLY A 83 1.02 -5.73 21.33
C GLY A 83 -0.37 -5.91 20.71
N GLY A 84 -1.43 -5.63 21.44
CA GLY A 84 -2.81 -5.68 20.94
C GLY A 84 -3.05 -4.66 19.82
N SER A 85 -2.54 -3.43 19.94
CA SER A 85 -2.71 -2.42 18.89
C SER A 85 -1.91 -2.78 17.63
N LEU A 86 -0.70 -3.32 17.76
CA LEU A 86 0.09 -3.80 16.62
C LEU A 86 -0.60 -4.95 15.88
N LEU A 87 -1.17 -5.90 16.62
CA LEU A 87 -1.93 -7.01 16.03
C LEU A 87 -3.20 -6.52 15.32
N ALA A 88 -3.90 -5.53 15.90
CA ALA A 88 -5.06 -4.91 15.28
C ALA A 88 -4.70 -4.21 13.97
N ASP A 89 -3.58 -3.48 13.91
CA ASP A 89 -3.09 -2.83 12.70
C ASP A 89 -2.71 -3.83 11.60
N VAL A 90 -2.07 -4.94 11.96
CA VAL A 90 -1.74 -6.02 11.01
C VAL A 90 -3.01 -6.67 10.48
N PHE A 91 -3.98 -6.95 11.37
CA PHE A 91 -5.26 -7.56 10.97
C PHE A 91 -6.08 -6.61 10.08
N ASP A 92 -6.15 -5.31 10.41
CA ASP A 92 -6.87 -4.31 9.60
C ASP A 92 -6.32 -4.28 8.17
N ARG A 93 -4.99 -4.19 8.00
CA ARG A 93 -4.35 -4.23 6.68
C ARG A 93 -4.60 -5.53 5.93
N TRP A 94 -4.47 -6.66 6.61
CA TRP A 94 -4.74 -7.97 6.02
C TRP A 94 -6.20 -8.07 5.55
N TYR A 95 -7.15 -7.63 6.37
CA TYR A 95 -8.58 -7.61 6.06
C TYR A 95 -8.87 -6.71 4.87
N GLN A 96 -8.28 -5.51 4.84
CA GLN A 96 -8.43 -4.58 3.73
C GLN A 96 -8.00 -5.22 2.40
N VAL A 97 -6.78 -5.73 2.32
CA VAL A 97 -6.21 -6.28 1.07
C VAL A 97 -6.90 -7.58 0.65
N ASN A 98 -7.11 -8.51 1.57
CA ASN A 98 -7.55 -9.87 1.21
C ASN A 98 -9.07 -10.05 1.19
N ILE A 99 -9.82 -9.15 1.79
CA ILE A 99 -11.28 -9.25 1.87
C ILE A 99 -11.96 -8.10 1.15
N VAL A 100 -11.61 -6.84 1.48
CA VAL A 100 -12.32 -5.68 0.91
C VAL A 100 -11.87 -5.44 -0.53
N ASP A 101 -10.57 -5.26 -0.76
CA ASP A 101 -10.04 -4.99 -2.10
C ASP A 101 -10.34 -6.15 -3.06
N ALA A 102 -10.15 -7.40 -2.61
CA ALA A 102 -10.46 -8.58 -3.42
C ALA A 102 -11.96 -8.68 -3.79
N LYS A 103 -12.86 -8.37 -2.85
CA LYS A 103 -14.31 -8.36 -3.13
C LYS A 103 -14.70 -7.25 -4.11
N VAL A 104 -14.06 -6.09 -3.98
CA VAL A 104 -14.32 -4.95 -4.89
C VAL A 104 -13.75 -5.24 -6.27
N GLU A 105 -12.56 -5.88 -6.34
CA GLU A 105 -11.97 -6.33 -7.60
C GLU A 105 -12.84 -7.39 -8.30
N GLU A 106 -13.40 -8.35 -7.56
CA GLU A 106 -14.34 -9.36 -8.11
C GLU A 106 -15.64 -8.72 -8.68
N ALA A 107 -16.05 -7.57 -8.15
CA ALA A 107 -17.22 -6.84 -8.61
C ALA A 107 -16.96 -5.95 -9.84
N TYR A 108 -15.69 -5.78 -10.24
CA TYR A 108 -15.30 -5.02 -11.42
C TYR A 108 -14.90 -5.94 -12.56
N ASP A 109 -15.72 -6.01 -13.60
CA ASP A 109 -15.38 -6.71 -14.84
C ASP A 109 -15.39 -5.71 -16.00
N PRO A 110 -14.19 -5.29 -16.49
CA PRO A 110 -14.10 -4.33 -17.58
C PRO A 110 -14.65 -4.85 -18.90
N GLU A 111 -14.89 -6.17 -19.05
CA GLU A 111 -15.45 -6.78 -20.27
C GLU A 111 -16.98 -6.72 -20.31
N VAL A 112 -17.64 -6.32 -19.22
CA VAL A 112 -19.11 -6.10 -19.21
C VAL A 112 -19.43 -4.82 -19.98
N GLU A 113 -19.93 -4.98 -21.22
CA GLU A 113 -20.23 -3.88 -22.14
C GLU A 113 -21.71 -3.59 -22.28
N THR A 114 -22.60 -4.47 -21.78
CA THR A 114 -24.05 -4.32 -21.92
C THR A 114 -24.75 -4.35 -20.55
N ILE A 115 -25.91 -3.68 -20.46
CA ILE A 115 -26.72 -3.63 -19.23
C ILE A 115 -27.22 -5.02 -18.84
N GLU A 116 -27.50 -5.88 -19.83
CA GLU A 116 -27.91 -7.28 -19.61
C GLU A 116 -26.77 -8.10 -18.97
N GLY A 117 -25.51 -7.76 -19.24
CA GLY A 117 -24.34 -8.38 -18.63
C GLY A 117 -24.18 -8.06 -17.15
N VAL A 118 -24.85 -7.03 -16.63
CA VAL A 118 -24.84 -6.69 -15.20
C VAL A 118 -25.85 -7.60 -14.48
N VAL A 119 -25.34 -8.69 -13.90
CA VAL A 119 -26.21 -9.79 -13.38
C VAL A 119 -26.56 -9.67 -11.90
N ASN A 120 -25.79 -8.91 -11.12
CA ASN A 120 -25.96 -8.82 -9.66
C ASN A 120 -26.85 -7.66 -9.20
N LEU A 121 -27.46 -6.90 -10.13
CA LEU A 121 -28.41 -5.84 -9.84
C LEU A 121 -29.82 -6.17 -10.34
N SER A 122 -30.84 -5.78 -9.57
CA SER A 122 -32.23 -5.84 -10.06
C SER A 122 -32.45 -4.80 -11.16
N ASP A 123 -33.48 -5.05 -12.00
CA ASP A 123 -33.81 -4.14 -13.11
C ASP A 123 -34.21 -2.74 -12.59
N GLU A 124 -34.91 -2.67 -11.44
CA GLU A 124 -35.26 -1.39 -10.80
C GLU A 124 -34.02 -0.61 -10.39
N LYS A 125 -32.99 -1.32 -9.85
CA LYS A 125 -31.75 -0.65 -9.45
C LYS A 125 -30.93 -0.18 -10.64
N LYS A 126 -30.90 -0.96 -11.73
CA LYS A 126 -30.28 -0.53 -12.99
C LYS A 126 -30.96 0.71 -13.55
N GLU A 127 -32.28 0.76 -13.55
CA GLU A 127 -33.05 1.93 -14.01
C GLU A 127 -32.78 3.16 -13.12
N GLU A 128 -32.73 3.00 -11.80
CA GLU A 128 -32.39 4.08 -10.87
C GLU A 128 -31.00 4.67 -11.21
N ILE A 129 -29.97 3.83 -11.39
CA ILE A 129 -28.62 4.25 -11.73
C ILE A 129 -28.58 4.96 -13.08
N LEU A 130 -29.25 4.42 -14.10
CA LEU A 130 -29.30 5.03 -15.44
C LEU A 130 -30.04 6.36 -15.46
N ASN A 131 -31.03 6.56 -14.59
CA ASN A 131 -31.69 7.85 -14.42
C ASN A 131 -30.77 8.91 -13.81
N GLU A 132 -29.85 8.52 -12.90
CA GLU A 132 -28.88 9.40 -12.29
C GLU A 132 -27.64 9.59 -13.17
N LYS A 133 -27.15 8.52 -13.79
CA LYS A 133 -25.93 8.46 -14.62
C LYS A 133 -26.25 7.80 -15.98
N PRO A 134 -26.88 8.53 -16.92
CA PRO A 134 -27.38 7.91 -18.17
C PRO A 134 -26.33 7.25 -19.05
N SER A 135 -25.08 7.70 -18.94
CA SER A 135 -23.95 7.22 -19.75
C SER A 135 -22.94 6.37 -18.98
N ILE A 136 -23.31 5.88 -17.78
CA ILE A 136 -22.42 5.03 -17.00
C ILE A 136 -22.09 3.75 -17.76
N LEU A 137 -20.82 3.36 -17.77
CA LEU A 137 -20.40 2.08 -18.32
C LEU A 137 -21.00 0.94 -17.49
N PRO A 138 -21.55 -0.12 -18.14
CA PRO A 138 -22.13 -1.25 -17.43
C PRO A 138 -21.19 -1.90 -16.41
N SER A 139 -19.90 -1.97 -16.71
CA SER A 139 -18.84 -2.47 -15.83
C SER A 139 -18.74 -1.76 -14.47
N PHE A 140 -19.25 -0.54 -14.33
CA PHE A 140 -19.23 0.22 -13.07
C PHE A 140 -20.55 0.18 -12.30
N MET A 141 -21.65 -0.32 -12.89
CA MET A 141 -22.98 -0.23 -12.25
C MET A 141 -23.05 -0.93 -10.90
N GLU A 142 -22.42 -2.11 -10.75
CA GLU A 142 -22.41 -2.85 -9.47
C GLU A 142 -21.59 -2.14 -8.40
N LEU A 143 -20.47 -1.53 -8.77
CA LEU A 143 -19.64 -0.74 -7.86
C LEU A 143 -20.33 0.56 -7.47
N TYR A 144 -20.94 1.25 -8.43
CA TYR A 144 -21.70 2.49 -8.19
C TYR A 144 -22.90 2.24 -7.26
N ALA A 145 -23.59 1.10 -7.42
CA ALA A 145 -24.67 0.70 -6.52
C ALA A 145 -24.20 0.48 -5.07
N GLN A 146 -22.95 0.04 -4.87
CA GLN A 146 -22.36 -0.17 -3.55
C GLN A 146 -21.82 1.13 -2.94
N ASN A 147 -21.16 1.96 -3.77
CA ASN A 147 -20.64 3.26 -3.34
C ASN A 147 -20.64 4.26 -4.52
N SER A 148 -21.56 5.22 -4.47
CA SER A 148 -21.72 6.26 -5.49
C SER A 148 -20.56 7.27 -5.56
N ASP A 149 -19.63 7.24 -4.62
CA ASP A 149 -18.43 8.11 -4.64
C ASP A 149 -17.34 7.55 -5.58
N ILE A 150 -17.55 6.38 -6.20
CA ILE A 150 -16.61 5.86 -7.19
C ILE A 150 -16.63 6.74 -8.45
N VAL A 151 -15.43 7.11 -8.93
CA VAL A 151 -15.24 7.91 -10.14
C VAL A 151 -14.49 7.16 -11.23
N GLY A 152 -13.88 6.02 -10.91
CA GLY A 152 -13.17 5.22 -11.88
C GLY A 152 -12.42 4.03 -11.28
N TRP A 153 -11.62 3.41 -12.14
CA TRP A 153 -10.76 2.27 -11.81
C TRP A 153 -9.37 2.48 -12.41
N ILE A 154 -8.33 2.31 -11.61
CA ILE A 154 -6.94 2.45 -12.06
C ILE A 154 -6.23 1.10 -12.05
N SER A 155 -5.53 0.79 -13.15
CA SER A 155 -4.69 -0.40 -13.26
C SER A 155 -3.31 -0.04 -13.83
N VAL A 156 -2.27 -0.70 -13.30
CA VAL A 156 -0.90 -0.65 -13.81
C VAL A 156 -0.38 -2.07 -13.88
N GLY A 157 0.19 -2.47 -15.02
CA GLY A 157 0.61 -3.84 -15.29
C GLY A 157 -0.40 -4.62 -16.08
N GLU A 158 -0.12 -5.91 -16.33
CA GLU A 158 -0.98 -6.82 -17.09
C GLU A 158 -1.88 -7.66 -16.16
N ALA A 159 -2.96 -8.21 -16.70
CA ALA A 159 -4.02 -8.91 -15.96
C ALA A 159 -3.51 -10.00 -14.99
N ASP A 160 -2.43 -10.71 -15.33
CA ASP A 160 -1.86 -11.77 -14.50
C ASP A 160 -0.78 -11.28 -13.52
N ASP A 161 -0.37 -9.99 -13.58
CA ASP A 161 0.68 -9.40 -12.73
C ASP A 161 0.43 -7.91 -12.48
N TYR A 162 -0.80 -7.55 -12.10
CA TYR A 162 -1.10 -6.17 -11.78
C TYR A 162 -0.22 -5.62 -10.66
N VAL A 163 0.34 -4.47 -10.94
CA VAL A 163 1.10 -3.66 -9.96
C VAL A 163 0.14 -2.85 -9.09
N ILE A 164 -0.90 -2.30 -9.73
CA ILE A 164 -2.02 -1.57 -9.12
C ILE A 164 -3.28 -2.04 -9.84
N ASN A 165 -4.36 -2.33 -9.11
CA ASN A 165 -5.66 -2.65 -9.66
C ASN A 165 -6.73 -2.29 -8.61
N LEU A 166 -7.22 -1.05 -8.63
CA LEU A 166 -7.98 -0.47 -7.53
C LEU A 166 -9.07 0.49 -8.00
N PRO A 167 -10.21 0.58 -7.27
CA PRO A 167 -11.20 1.62 -7.46
C PRO A 167 -10.63 2.99 -7.09
N VAL A 168 -11.09 4.01 -7.80
CA VAL A 168 -10.78 5.41 -7.51
C VAL A 168 -12.04 6.09 -6.98
N MET A 169 -11.92 6.66 -5.80
CA MET A 169 -12.99 7.35 -5.11
C MET A 169 -12.85 8.87 -5.24
N GLN A 170 -13.93 9.61 -5.02
CA GLN A 170 -13.85 11.07 -4.84
C GLN A 170 -14.86 11.50 -3.77
N SER A 171 -14.50 12.50 -2.96
CA SER A 171 -15.40 13.12 -2.00
C SER A 171 -15.32 14.64 -2.11
N GLU A 172 -16.00 15.35 -1.22
CA GLU A 172 -16.00 16.82 -1.18
C GLU A 172 -14.66 17.42 -0.70
N ASP A 173 -13.74 16.59 -0.20
CA ASP A 173 -12.41 16.98 0.27
C ASP A 173 -11.36 15.87 0.01
N ASN A 174 -10.08 16.18 0.27
CA ASN A 174 -8.98 15.24 0.11
C ASN A 174 -8.65 14.44 1.40
N ASP A 175 -9.46 14.56 2.46
CA ASP A 175 -9.22 13.92 3.74
C ASP A 175 -10.09 12.68 3.97
N TYR A 176 -11.31 12.66 3.41
CA TYR A 176 -12.31 11.61 3.66
C TYR A 176 -11.78 10.21 3.30
N TYR A 177 -11.31 9.99 2.08
CA TYR A 177 -10.78 8.71 1.61
C TYR A 177 -9.32 8.46 2.00
N LEU A 178 -8.66 9.43 2.60
CA LEU A 178 -7.34 9.24 3.21
C LEU A 178 -7.39 8.21 4.35
N THR A 179 -8.53 8.11 5.04
CA THR A 179 -8.72 7.21 6.19
C THR A 179 -9.97 6.35 6.10
N ARG A 180 -10.55 6.18 4.91
CA ARG A 180 -11.71 5.32 4.67
C ARG A 180 -11.51 4.49 3.40
N ASN A 181 -11.97 3.25 3.47
CA ASN A 181 -11.94 2.34 2.34
C ASN A 181 -13.17 2.51 1.41
N PHE A 182 -13.25 1.67 0.38
CA PHE A 182 -14.39 1.65 -0.56
C PHE A 182 -15.75 1.50 0.14
N GLU A 183 -15.83 0.76 1.24
CA GLU A 183 -17.07 0.58 2.02
C GLU A 183 -17.36 1.78 2.97
N ARG A 184 -16.63 2.90 2.88
CA ARG A 184 -16.69 4.08 3.76
C ARG A 184 -16.34 3.78 5.22
N LYS A 185 -15.72 2.62 5.51
CA LYS A 185 -15.26 2.24 6.86
C LYS A 185 -13.90 2.86 7.15
N GLU A 186 -13.70 3.29 8.38
CA GLU A 186 -12.41 3.80 8.84
C GLU A 186 -11.34 2.71 8.79
N THR A 187 -10.21 3.01 8.17
CA THR A 187 -9.03 2.17 8.07
C THR A 187 -7.78 3.03 7.87
N LYS A 188 -6.64 2.56 8.34
CA LYS A 188 -5.35 3.23 8.09
C LYS A 188 -4.87 3.12 6.65
N SER A 189 -5.45 2.21 5.89
CA SER A 189 -5.09 1.99 4.48
C SER A 189 -5.74 3.01 3.56
N GLY A 190 -6.89 3.59 3.92
CA GLY A 190 -7.64 4.48 3.06
C GLY A 190 -8.11 3.81 1.77
N ALA A 191 -8.34 4.61 0.75
CA ALA A 191 -8.57 4.20 -0.63
C ALA A 191 -7.72 5.03 -1.59
N VAL A 192 -7.63 4.64 -2.86
CA VAL A 192 -7.15 5.55 -3.91
C VAL A 192 -8.26 6.54 -4.20
N PHE A 193 -7.92 7.83 -4.27
CA PHE A 193 -8.92 8.87 -4.48
C PHE A 193 -8.42 9.99 -5.38
N ALA A 194 -9.36 10.63 -6.09
CA ALA A 194 -9.11 11.79 -6.93
C ALA A 194 -9.19 13.08 -6.09
N ASP A 195 -8.41 14.07 -6.49
CA ASP A 195 -8.50 15.41 -5.92
C ASP A 195 -9.93 15.95 -6.07
N PHE A 196 -10.50 16.51 -4.99
CA PHE A 196 -11.88 16.99 -4.97
C PHE A 196 -12.17 18.09 -5.99
N ARG A 197 -11.14 18.78 -6.51
CA ARG A 197 -11.25 19.81 -7.54
C ARG A 197 -11.28 19.25 -8.96
N ASN A 198 -10.95 17.97 -9.15
CA ASN A 198 -11.03 17.35 -10.47
C ASN A 198 -12.48 17.11 -10.88
N SER A 199 -12.78 17.37 -12.15
CA SER A 199 -14.07 17.04 -12.76
C SER A 199 -14.07 15.62 -13.31
N PHE A 200 -15.23 14.97 -13.14
CA PHE A 200 -15.58 13.67 -13.75
C PHE A 200 -17.01 13.73 -14.35
N GLU A 201 -17.54 14.95 -14.51
CA GLU A 201 -18.92 15.11 -14.94
C GLU A 201 -19.12 14.75 -16.41
N ASN A 202 -20.02 13.82 -16.67
CA ASN A 202 -20.42 13.40 -18.02
C ASN A 202 -19.22 12.96 -18.92
N GLY A 203 -18.17 12.42 -18.31
CA GLY A 203 -16.96 12.00 -19.02
C GLY A 203 -15.95 13.12 -19.30
N ASN A 204 -16.21 14.35 -18.87
CA ASN A 204 -15.25 15.44 -19.01
C ASN A 204 -14.26 15.43 -17.84
N LEU A 205 -13.02 15.07 -18.12
CA LEU A 205 -11.93 15.14 -17.16
C LEU A 205 -11.33 16.56 -17.13
N SER A 206 -10.78 16.93 -15.98
CA SER A 206 -9.85 18.06 -15.90
C SER A 206 -8.63 17.80 -16.78
N ALA A 207 -8.00 18.85 -17.32
CA ALA A 207 -6.80 18.72 -18.15
C ALA A 207 -5.62 18.07 -17.39
N ASN A 208 -5.61 18.15 -16.05
CA ASN A 208 -4.73 17.37 -15.18
C ASN A 208 -5.55 16.72 -14.05
N THR A 209 -5.81 15.43 -14.18
CA THR A 209 -6.48 14.63 -13.16
C THR A 209 -5.46 14.12 -12.16
N VAL A 210 -5.63 14.50 -10.88
CA VAL A 210 -4.72 14.13 -9.80
C VAL A 210 -5.33 13.03 -8.94
N LEU A 211 -4.65 11.90 -8.84
CA LEU A 211 -5.02 10.77 -7.98
C LEU A 211 -4.01 10.60 -6.85
N TYR A 212 -4.52 10.33 -5.67
CA TYR A 212 -3.74 10.07 -4.46
C TYR A 212 -3.91 8.64 -3.99
N GLY A 213 -2.86 8.06 -3.47
CA GLY A 213 -2.91 6.77 -2.81
C GLY A 213 -1.78 6.65 -1.79
N HIS A 214 -2.05 5.96 -0.70
CA HIS A 214 -1.03 5.70 0.32
C HIS A 214 0.15 4.88 -0.21
N ASN A 215 1.32 5.10 0.37
CA ASN A 215 2.47 4.23 0.22
C ASN A 215 2.49 3.21 1.36
N ILE A 216 1.81 2.08 1.16
CA ILE A 216 1.75 1.00 2.15
C ILE A 216 2.71 -0.09 1.72
N TRP A 217 3.91 -0.07 2.31
CA TRP A 217 4.90 -1.11 2.12
C TRP A 217 4.85 -2.10 3.28
N ASP A 218 4.38 -3.32 3.05
CA ASP A 218 4.34 -4.38 4.05
C ASP A 218 4.85 -5.71 3.48
N GLN A 219 6.05 -6.11 3.92
CA GLN A 219 6.67 -7.37 3.50
C GLN A 219 5.89 -8.62 3.97
N ASN A 220 5.13 -8.52 5.07
CA ASN A 220 4.37 -9.62 5.65
C ASN A 220 3.07 -9.92 4.91
N LEU A 221 2.56 -8.95 4.15
CA LEU A 221 1.35 -9.08 3.33
C LEU A 221 1.65 -9.38 1.85
N GLY A 222 2.86 -9.84 1.55
CA GLY A 222 3.25 -10.25 0.20
C GLY A 222 3.57 -9.10 -0.74
N GLY A 223 3.66 -7.85 -0.25
CA GLY A 223 4.00 -6.73 -1.10
C GLY A 223 3.56 -5.36 -0.59
N SER A 224 3.18 -4.54 -1.51
CA SER A 224 2.83 -3.15 -1.32
C SER A 224 1.36 -2.93 -1.68
N GLY A 225 0.65 -2.17 -0.86
CA GLY A 225 -0.71 -1.73 -1.12
C GLY A 225 -0.78 -0.32 -1.69
N MET A 226 -1.92 0.02 -2.28
CA MET A 226 -2.22 1.32 -2.86
C MET A 226 -1.16 1.75 -3.89
N PHE A 227 -0.58 2.93 -3.77
CA PHE A 227 0.40 3.49 -4.69
C PHE A 227 1.87 3.23 -4.30
N ALA A 228 2.13 2.32 -3.35
CA ALA A 228 3.51 2.05 -2.93
C ALA A 228 4.43 1.63 -4.08
N LYS A 229 3.92 0.84 -5.04
CA LYS A 229 4.72 0.36 -6.18
C LYS A 229 5.05 1.47 -7.20
N LEU A 230 4.37 2.63 -7.19
CA LEU A 230 4.74 3.78 -8.02
C LEU A 230 6.15 4.29 -7.73
N THR A 231 6.62 4.12 -6.50
CA THR A 231 7.99 4.51 -6.12
C THR A 231 9.08 3.79 -6.94
N ARG A 232 8.75 2.66 -7.58
CA ARG A 232 9.68 1.93 -8.45
C ARG A 232 10.01 2.67 -9.75
N TYR A 233 9.17 3.59 -10.20
CA TYR A 233 9.53 4.48 -11.31
C TYR A 233 10.63 5.47 -10.90
N TYR A 234 10.75 5.77 -9.60
CA TYR A 234 11.74 6.70 -9.06
C TYR A 234 12.97 5.99 -8.48
N ASP A 235 12.75 4.98 -7.63
CA ASP A 235 13.81 4.38 -6.81
C ASP A 235 14.50 3.22 -7.51
N ALA A 236 15.80 3.41 -7.73
CA ALA A 236 16.69 2.37 -8.22
C ALA A 236 17.19 1.43 -7.12
N THR A 237 16.97 1.76 -5.83
CA THR A 237 17.69 1.12 -4.72
C THR A 237 16.99 -0.05 -4.06
N ILE A 238 15.77 -0.42 -4.47
CA ILE A 238 14.98 -1.50 -3.85
C ILE A 238 15.73 -2.84 -3.78
N ASN A 239 16.84 -3.01 -4.47
CA ASN A 239 17.75 -4.17 -4.30
C ASN A 239 19.23 -3.82 -4.59
N GLY A 240 19.61 -2.55 -4.56
CA GLY A 240 20.98 -2.11 -4.85
C GLY A 240 21.32 -2.13 -6.35
N ASP A 241 20.34 -2.28 -7.23
CA ASP A 241 20.52 -2.30 -8.67
C ASP A 241 20.00 -0.98 -9.26
N TYR A 242 20.89 -0.20 -9.85
CA TYR A 242 20.58 1.13 -10.39
C TYR A 242 19.73 1.11 -11.65
N ASP A 243 19.52 -0.05 -12.27
CA ASP A 243 18.75 -0.20 -13.50
C ASP A 243 17.26 -0.50 -13.26
N ASN A 244 16.84 -0.79 -12.01
CA ASN A 244 15.47 -1.22 -11.70
C ASN A 244 14.36 -0.23 -12.10
N ARG A 245 14.60 1.10 -12.03
CA ARG A 245 13.56 2.08 -12.43
C ARG A 245 13.25 2.04 -13.92
N LEU A 246 14.28 1.89 -14.76
CA LEU A 246 14.11 1.81 -16.21
C LEU A 246 13.47 0.48 -16.61
N ASP A 247 13.87 -0.62 -15.97
CA ASP A 247 13.26 -1.94 -16.20
C ASP A 247 11.80 -1.96 -15.74
N PHE A 248 11.50 -1.32 -14.61
CA PHE A 248 10.13 -1.18 -14.14
C PHE A 248 9.28 -0.35 -15.13
N TYR A 249 9.80 0.79 -15.60
CA TYR A 249 9.13 1.58 -16.63
C TYR A 249 8.92 0.79 -17.93
N LYS A 250 9.94 0.07 -18.42
CA LYS A 250 9.83 -0.72 -19.65
C LYS A 250 8.78 -1.82 -19.56
N LYS A 251 8.57 -2.38 -18.38
CA LYS A 251 7.53 -3.37 -18.12
C LYS A 251 6.14 -2.71 -17.96
N ASN A 252 6.08 -1.49 -17.45
CA ASN A 252 4.84 -0.77 -17.15
C ASN A 252 4.87 0.64 -17.77
N PRO A 253 4.91 0.77 -19.10
CA PRO A 253 5.01 2.08 -19.76
C PRO A 253 3.67 2.82 -19.81
N THR A 254 2.57 2.13 -19.51
CA THR A 254 1.20 2.64 -19.56
C THR A 254 0.46 2.43 -18.25
N VAL A 255 -0.59 3.19 -18.07
CA VAL A 255 -1.58 3.11 -17.01
C VAL A 255 -2.95 3.03 -17.66
N THR A 256 -3.80 2.11 -17.22
CA THR A 256 -5.23 2.12 -17.57
C THR A 256 -5.97 2.91 -16.49
N PHE A 257 -6.71 3.94 -16.88
CA PHE A 257 -7.61 4.64 -15.97
C PHE A 257 -8.98 4.76 -16.62
N ASN A 258 -9.88 3.87 -16.24
CA ASN A 258 -11.26 3.87 -16.68
C ASN A 258 -12.10 4.73 -15.74
N THR A 259 -12.82 5.70 -16.30
CA THR A 259 -13.82 6.47 -15.56
C THR A 259 -15.17 5.76 -15.62
N LEU A 260 -16.18 6.27 -14.95
CA LEU A 260 -17.54 5.76 -15.08
C LEU A 260 -18.08 5.82 -16.51
N TYR A 261 -17.45 6.59 -17.41
CA TYR A 261 -17.97 6.93 -18.73
C TYR A 261 -17.10 6.51 -19.90
N GLU A 262 -15.82 6.22 -19.64
CA GLU A 262 -14.83 5.96 -20.68
C GLU A 262 -13.74 5.00 -20.20
N LYS A 263 -13.35 4.06 -21.07
CA LYS A 263 -12.12 3.26 -20.91
C LYS A 263 -10.97 3.98 -21.59
N SER A 264 -9.86 4.19 -20.91
CA SER A 264 -8.72 4.93 -21.46
C SER A 264 -7.37 4.43 -20.99
N GLU A 265 -6.41 4.47 -21.94
CA GLU A 265 -5.00 4.17 -21.71
C GLU A 265 -4.20 5.46 -21.61
N TRP A 266 -3.16 5.45 -20.78
CA TRP A 266 -2.34 6.60 -20.49
C TRP A 266 -0.86 6.23 -20.57
N LYS A 267 -0.08 6.98 -21.35
CA LYS A 267 1.35 6.75 -21.53
C LYS A 267 2.16 7.50 -20.48
N VAL A 268 2.92 6.78 -19.66
CA VAL A 268 3.79 7.37 -18.63
C VAL A 268 4.91 8.15 -19.31
N PHE A 269 5.04 9.44 -18.99
CA PHE A 269 6.07 10.30 -19.56
C PHE A 269 7.08 10.85 -18.54
N ALA A 270 6.73 10.94 -17.25
CA ALA A 270 7.61 11.47 -16.22
C ALA A 270 7.40 10.80 -14.86
N CYS A 271 8.47 10.81 -14.05
CA CYS A 271 8.41 10.49 -12.62
C CYS A 271 9.29 11.47 -11.84
N VAL A 272 8.73 12.09 -10.80
CA VAL A 272 9.36 13.19 -10.06
C VAL A 272 9.25 12.96 -8.56
N LEU A 273 10.29 13.36 -7.82
CA LEU A 273 10.23 13.49 -6.37
C LEU A 273 10.03 14.96 -6.00
N PHE A 274 8.91 15.27 -5.37
CA PHE A 274 8.58 16.61 -4.90
C PHE A 274 8.77 16.74 -3.39
N ASN A 275 9.26 17.89 -2.96
CA ASN A 275 9.29 18.35 -1.59
C ASN A 275 7.96 19.03 -1.22
N THR A 276 7.46 18.82 0.00
CA THR A 276 6.23 19.43 0.52
C THR A 276 6.48 20.49 1.59
N GLN A 277 7.74 20.74 1.96
CA GLN A 277 8.11 21.61 3.08
C GLN A 277 9.12 22.67 2.63
N GLU A 278 8.79 23.95 2.77
CA GLU A 278 9.62 25.09 2.32
C GLU A 278 11.02 25.10 2.95
N GLU A 279 11.18 24.56 4.16
CA GLU A 279 12.48 24.47 4.83
C GLU A 279 13.51 23.61 4.09
N TYR A 280 13.06 22.69 3.22
CA TYR A 280 13.91 21.80 2.41
C TYR A 280 14.08 22.28 0.96
N GLY A 281 13.47 23.38 0.58
CA GLY A 281 13.56 23.98 -0.75
C GLY A 281 12.23 24.40 -1.32
N VAL A 282 12.24 24.79 -2.60
CA VAL A 282 11.01 25.21 -3.29
C VAL A 282 9.98 24.08 -3.31
N VAL A 283 8.77 24.36 -2.85
CA VAL A 283 7.60 23.48 -3.00
C VAL A 283 6.94 23.79 -4.34
N TYR A 284 6.99 22.81 -5.25
CA TYR A 284 6.34 22.96 -6.55
C TYR A 284 4.87 22.51 -6.47
N PRO A 285 3.90 23.35 -6.84
CA PRO A 285 2.48 23.08 -6.59
C PRO A 285 1.84 22.19 -7.67
N TYR A 286 2.45 21.04 -8.00
CA TYR A 286 2.01 20.15 -9.09
C TYR A 286 0.58 19.63 -8.95
N THR A 287 0.06 19.52 -7.73
CA THR A 287 -1.31 19.09 -7.44
C THR A 287 -2.32 20.25 -7.41
N GLN A 288 -1.89 21.48 -7.66
CA GLN A 288 -2.78 22.65 -7.66
C GLN A 288 -3.22 23.05 -9.06
N VAL A 289 -2.62 22.46 -10.09
CA VAL A 289 -2.90 22.74 -11.50
C VAL A 289 -3.83 21.65 -12.03
N HIS A 290 -5.08 22.01 -12.30
CA HIS A 290 -6.10 21.08 -12.81
C HIS A 290 -6.45 21.35 -14.27
N ASP A 291 -6.34 22.61 -14.71
CA ASP A 291 -6.62 23.06 -16.06
C ASP A 291 -5.55 24.02 -16.55
N PHE A 292 -5.50 24.26 -17.85
CA PHE A 292 -4.54 25.14 -18.50
C PHE A 292 -5.27 26.15 -19.39
N ASP A 293 -5.28 27.43 -18.99
CA ASP A 293 -5.94 28.49 -19.74
C ASP A 293 -5.27 28.78 -21.09
N THR A 294 -3.97 28.51 -21.21
CA THR A 294 -3.18 28.81 -22.39
C THR A 294 -2.16 27.71 -22.69
N LYS A 295 -1.75 27.65 -23.96
CA LYS A 295 -0.67 26.77 -24.41
C LYS A 295 0.65 27.04 -23.66
N GLU A 296 0.94 28.30 -23.38
CA GLU A 296 2.15 28.72 -22.66
C GLU A 296 2.14 28.18 -21.22
N ALA A 297 0.97 28.20 -20.55
CA ALA A 297 0.80 27.65 -19.22
C ALA A 297 1.02 26.13 -19.21
N PHE A 298 0.40 25.42 -20.17
CA PHE A 298 0.62 23.97 -20.36
C PHE A 298 2.08 23.67 -20.60
N ASN A 299 2.70 24.33 -21.58
CA ASN A 299 4.10 24.10 -21.95
C ASN A 299 5.03 24.38 -20.77
N SER A 300 4.79 25.44 -20.00
CA SER A 300 5.59 25.76 -18.81
C SER A 300 5.47 24.65 -17.75
N TYR A 301 4.25 24.17 -17.49
CA TYR A 301 4.02 23.08 -16.56
C TYR A 301 4.75 21.80 -16.98
N ILE A 302 4.60 21.40 -18.24
CA ILE A 302 5.28 20.19 -18.77
C ILE A 302 6.80 20.32 -18.69
N LEU A 303 7.37 21.47 -19.07
CA LEU A 303 8.80 21.71 -18.97
C LEU A 303 9.31 21.64 -17.54
N ASP A 304 8.56 22.18 -16.59
CA ASP A 304 8.89 22.12 -15.17
C ASP A 304 8.86 20.69 -14.61
N ILE A 305 7.90 19.86 -15.05
CA ILE A 305 7.82 18.44 -14.69
C ILE A 305 9.00 17.68 -15.31
N MET A 306 9.28 17.88 -16.59
CA MET A 306 10.34 17.18 -17.31
C MET A 306 11.75 17.54 -16.84
N ASP A 307 11.98 18.79 -16.42
CA ASP A 307 13.25 19.21 -15.83
C ASP A 307 13.53 18.45 -14.52
N ARG A 308 12.48 18.10 -13.77
CA ARG A 308 12.57 17.37 -12.49
C ARG A 308 12.47 15.85 -12.64
N SER A 309 12.02 15.37 -13.79
CA SER A 309 11.80 13.94 -14.01
C SER A 309 13.11 13.15 -13.98
N VAL A 310 13.09 12.00 -13.30
CA VAL A 310 14.19 11.03 -13.30
C VAL A 310 14.18 10.12 -14.53
N LEU A 311 13.12 10.16 -15.33
CA LEU A 311 12.93 9.39 -16.56
C LEU A 311 12.69 10.32 -17.74
N TRP A 312 13.24 9.96 -18.89
CA TRP A 312 12.84 10.48 -20.18
C TRP A 312 12.30 9.34 -21.02
N THR A 313 11.17 9.59 -21.68
CA THR A 313 10.44 8.59 -22.46
C THR A 313 10.24 9.08 -23.88
N ASP A 314 9.66 8.25 -24.75
CA ASP A 314 9.35 8.63 -26.14
C ASP A 314 7.94 9.25 -26.29
N VAL A 315 7.29 9.59 -25.18
CA VAL A 315 5.95 10.18 -25.20
C VAL A 315 6.03 11.66 -25.55
N ASP A 316 5.31 12.05 -26.60
CA ASP A 316 5.12 13.43 -26.99
C ASP A 316 3.95 14.08 -26.26
N LEU A 317 3.94 15.40 -26.18
CA LEU A 317 2.96 16.19 -25.45
C LEU A 317 2.57 17.42 -26.27
N THR A 318 1.28 17.76 -26.25
CA THR A 318 0.78 18.99 -26.89
C THR A 318 -0.32 19.61 -26.05
N TYR A 319 -0.50 20.93 -26.18
CA TYR A 319 -1.61 21.62 -25.53
C TYR A 319 -2.94 21.02 -25.98
N GLY A 320 -3.78 20.70 -25.01
CA GLY A 320 -5.04 19.97 -25.20
C GLY A 320 -4.95 18.49 -24.82
N ASP A 321 -3.75 17.94 -24.57
CA ASP A 321 -3.62 16.62 -23.99
C ASP A 321 -4.12 16.61 -22.54
N GLU A 322 -4.80 15.53 -22.15
CA GLU A 322 -5.18 15.25 -20.77
C GLU A 322 -4.01 14.56 -20.04
N ILE A 323 -3.73 15.04 -18.83
CA ILE A 323 -2.65 14.54 -17.97
C ILE A 323 -3.26 13.80 -16.78
N LEU A 324 -2.69 12.66 -16.42
CA LEU A 324 -2.96 11.91 -15.20
C LEU A 324 -1.74 11.99 -14.28
N THR A 325 -1.94 12.52 -13.08
CA THR A 325 -0.92 12.65 -12.04
C THR A 325 -1.21 11.67 -10.90
N LEU A 326 -0.34 10.68 -10.69
CA LEU A 326 -0.45 9.71 -9.61
C LEU A 326 0.52 10.08 -8.50
N SER A 327 0.02 10.45 -7.33
CA SER A 327 0.82 10.97 -6.22
C SER A 327 0.77 10.07 -4.98
N THR A 328 1.95 9.77 -4.43
CA THR A 328 2.09 9.00 -3.20
C THR A 328 3.20 9.54 -2.29
N CYS A 329 3.12 9.23 -0.99
CA CYS A 329 4.19 9.52 -0.05
C CYS A 329 5.43 8.69 -0.38
N TYR A 330 6.61 9.31 -0.34
CA TYR A 330 7.89 8.60 -0.46
C TYR A 330 8.97 9.32 0.33
N TYR A 331 9.72 8.62 1.17
CA TYR A 331 10.63 9.21 2.16
C TYR A 331 12.08 8.71 2.01
N PRO A 332 12.77 8.94 0.87
CA PRO A 332 14.14 8.44 0.66
C PRO A 332 15.16 9.08 1.62
N PHE A 333 14.84 10.25 2.19
CA PHE A 333 15.67 10.96 3.15
C PHE A 333 15.19 10.83 4.60
N GLY A 334 14.29 9.86 4.86
CA GLY A 334 13.63 9.67 6.16
C GLY A 334 12.40 10.56 6.33
N LYS A 335 11.52 10.17 7.27
CA LYS A 335 10.18 10.78 7.46
C LYS A 335 10.18 12.26 7.86
N LYS A 336 11.33 12.83 8.25
CA LYS A 336 11.43 14.26 8.55
C LYS A 336 11.38 15.13 7.29
N VAL A 337 11.91 14.62 6.19
CA VAL A 337 11.85 15.29 4.88
C VAL A 337 10.64 14.73 4.15
N ASP A 338 9.51 15.43 4.29
CA ASP A 338 8.24 14.99 3.70
C ASP A 338 8.27 15.22 2.20
N THR A 339 8.20 14.13 1.45
CA THR A 339 8.27 14.13 -0.01
C THR A 339 7.18 13.29 -0.65
N ARG A 340 6.91 13.56 -1.92
CA ARG A 340 5.95 12.82 -2.75
C ARG A 340 6.64 12.32 -4.00
N CYS A 341 6.44 11.05 -4.31
CA CYS A 341 6.71 10.50 -5.63
C CYS A 341 5.47 10.70 -6.50
N ALA A 342 5.63 11.39 -7.61
CA ALA A 342 4.55 11.59 -8.58
C ALA A 342 4.93 11.02 -9.94
N VAL A 343 4.02 10.21 -10.51
CA VAL A 343 4.10 9.67 -11.86
C VAL A 343 3.10 10.40 -12.74
N PHE A 344 3.55 10.84 -13.90
CA PHE A 344 2.74 11.58 -14.86
C PHE A 344 2.54 10.76 -16.12
N ALA A 345 1.29 10.67 -16.55
CA ALA A 345 0.93 10.01 -17.79
C ALA A 345 0.05 10.92 -18.65
N ARG A 346 0.14 10.74 -19.98
CA ARG A 346 -0.70 11.43 -20.97
C ARG A 346 -1.71 10.44 -21.54
N LYS A 347 -2.97 10.85 -21.64
CA LYS A 347 -4.03 10.05 -22.27
C LYS A 347 -3.65 9.72 -23.72
N VAL A 348 -3.89 8.50 -24.12
CA VAL A 348 -3.77 8.10 -25.53
C VAL A 348 -4.81 8.85 -26.33
N ARG A 349 -4.40 9.53 -27.39
CA ARG A 349 -5.29 10.34 -28.23
C ARG A 349 -6.13 9.44 -29.12
N ASP A 350 -7.23 9.95 -29.62
CA ASP A 350 -8.09 9.24 -30.56
C ASP A 350 -7.33 8.78 -31.79
N GLY A 351 -7.39 7.48 -32.07
CA GLY A 351 -6.68 6.86 -33.19
C GLY A 351 -5.18 6.65 -33.00
N GLU A 352 -4.64 7.02 -31.83
CA GLU A 352 -3.24 6.73 -31.47
C GLU A 352 -3.12 5.30 -30.90
N SER A 353 -2.03 4.60 -31.20
CA SER A 353 -1.71 3.33 -30.53
C SER A 353 -1.30 3.58 -29.08
N ALA A 354 -1.75 2.73 -28.15
CA ALA A 354 -1.29 2.74 -26.77
C ALA A 354 0.18 2.29 -26.61
N GLU A 355 0.77 1.66 -27.61
CA GLU A 355 2.16 1.20 -27.58
C GLU A 355 3.14 2.38 -27.37
N VAL A 356 4.19 2.12 -26.60
CA VAL A 356 5.30 3.06 -26.33
C VAL A 356 6.61 2.42 -26.75
N ASP A 357 7.44 3.14 -27.50
CA ASP A 357 8.80 2.68 -27.83
C ASP A 357 9.72 2.81 -26.58
N VAL A 358 9.64 1.80 -25.72
CA VAL A 358 10.42 1.75 -24.48
C VAL A 358 11.93 1.65 -24.68
N SER A 359 12.38 1.36 -25.94
CA SER A 359 13.81 1.32 -26.24
C SER A 359 14.47 2.70 -26.19
N LYS A 360 13.69 3.75 -26.37
CA LYS A 360 14.13 5.15 -26.31
C LYS A 360 14.12 5.73 -24.90
N ALA A 361 13.55 4.99 -23.93
CA ALA A 361 13.52 5.45 -22.55
C ALA A 361 14.93 5.47 -21.93
N GLN A 362 15.21 6.49 -21.15
CA GLN A 362 16.49 6.68 -20.49
C GLN A 362 16.35 7.36 -19.12
N ILE A 363 17.33 7.13 -18.25
CA ILE A 363 17.41 7.80 -16.97
C ILE A 363 17.95 9.22 -17.19
N ASN A 364 17.24 10.20 -16.65
CA ASN A 364 17.74 11.56 -16.53
C ASN A 364 18.82 11.60 -15.45
N LYS A 365 20.07 11.82 -15.86
CA LYS A 365 21.22 11.90 -14.94
C LYS A 365 21.39 13.28 -14.29
N ASN A 366 20.59 14.28 -14.69
CA ASN A 366 20.69 15.66 -14.21
C ASN A 366 19.29 16.28 -13.98
N PRO A 367 18.41 15.65 -13.16
CA PRO A 367 17.12 16.25 -12.85
C PRO A 367 17.29 17.50 -11.99
N LEU A 368 16.38 18.47 -12.16
CA LEU A 368 16.28 19.62 -11.26
C LEU A 368 15.77 19.14 -9.89
N LYS A 369 16.67 19.13 -8.92
CA LYS A 369 16.44 18.69 -7.54
C LYS A 369 16.01 19.85 -6.66
N PHE A 370 15.17 19.61 -5.64
CA PHE A 370 14.96 20.59 -4.59
C PHE A 370 16.22 20.72 -3.69
N THR A 371 16.35 21.81 -2.97
CA THR A 371 17.61 22.20 -2.31
C THR A 371 18.19 21.11 -1.41
N TYR A 372 17.38 20.50 -0.54
CA TYR A 372 17.86 19.45 0.36
C TYR A 372 18.35 18.22 -0.41
N GLN A 373 17.58 17.76 -1.40
CA GLN A 373 17.95 16.65 -2.27
C GLN A 373 19.29 16.92 -2.97
N ALA A 374 19.47 18.12 -3.54
CA ALA A 374 20.72 18.50 -4.20
C ALA A 374 21.92 18.48 -3.23
N ASN A 375 21.71 18.89 -1.98
CA ASN A 375 22.75 18.89 -0.95
C ASN A 375 23.14 17.47 -0.51
N VAL A 376 22.18 16.52 -0.46
CA VAL A 376 22.43 15.14 -0.02
C VAL A 376 23.00 14.28 -1.15
N GLU A 377 22.39 14.34 -2.32
CA GLU A 377 22.78 13.50 -3.46
C GLU A 377 23.88 14.10 -4.31
N GLY A 378 24.17 15.38 -4.12
CA GLY A 378 25.10 16.14 -4.95
C GLY A 378 24.53 16.45 -6.33
N GLY A 379 25.31 17.20 -7.09
CA GLY A 379 24.98 17.60 -8.46
C GLY A 379 24.35 19.00 -8.50
N GLU A 380 24.92 19.85 -9.37
CA GLU A 380 24.38 21.15 -9.71
C GLU A 380 23.53 20.96 -11.00
N TRP A 381 22.34 21.52 -11.01
CA TRP A 381 21.51 21.51 -12.21
C TRP A 381 22.16 22.34 -13.32
N LYS A 382 22.46 21.72 -14.44
CA LYS A 382 23.19 22.34 -15.57
C LYS A 382 22.25 22.90 -16.64
N GLY A 383 20.98 23.09 -16.31
CA GLY A 383 19.97 23.51 -17.26
C GLY A 383 19.26 22.33 -17.91
N ARG A 384 18.24 22.65 -18.67
CA ARG A 384 17.39 21.69 -19.37
C ARG A 384 18.17 20.93 -20.42
N THR A 385 18.07 19.61 -20.39
CA THR A 385 18.69 18.69 -21.35
C THR A 385 17.66 17.78 -22.02
N TRP A 386 16.38 17.87 -21.64
CA TRP A 386 15.29 17.15 -22.28
C TRP A 386 15.07 17.67 -23.73
N ASP A 387 14.78 16.75 -24.65
CA ASP A 387 14.47 17.09 -26.03
C ASP A 387 13.09 17.77 -26.12
N THR A 388 13.09 19.10 -26.16
CA THR A 388 11.86 19.91 -26.21
C THR A 388 11.08 19.77 -27.51
N SER A 389 11.62 19.09 -28.54
CA SER A 389 10.87 18.76 -29.77
C SER A 389 9.72 17.79 -29.50
N LYS A 390 9.76 17.07 -28.35
CA LYS A 390 8.66 16.25 -27.85
C LYS A 390 7.47 17.07 -27.35
N LEU A 391 7.64 18.35 -27.05
CA LEU A 391 6.58 19.28 -26.75
C LEU A 391 6.11 19.93 -28.08
N LEU A 392 5.11 19.28 -28.68
CA LEU A 392 4.66 19.61 -30.02
C LEU A 392 3.98 20.99 -30.07
N SER A 393 4.24 21.71 -31.16
CA SER A 393 3.67 23.04 -31.43
C SER A 393 2.55 22.90 -32.45
N TYR A 394 1.34 22.56 -32.04
CA TYR A 394 0.14 22.65 -32.87
C TYR A 394 -0.64 23.91 -32.59
#